data_b65a9d7d636b08d26c4e2cf4186fef3e
#
_entry.id   b65a9d7d636b08d26c4e2cf4186fef3e
#
_cell.length_a   1.000
_cell.length_b   1.000
_cell.length_c   1.000
_cell.angle_alpha   90.00
_cell.angle_beta   90.00
_cell.angle_gamma   90.00
#
_symmetry.space_group_name_H-M   'P 1'
#
loop_
_entity.id
_entity.type
_entity.pdbx_description
1 polymer ?
#
loop_
_entity_poly.entity_id
_entity_poly.type
_entity_poly.pdbx_seq_one_letter_code
_entity_poly.pdbx_strand_id
1 'polypeptide(L)'
;MKYAILLFVLLFWGTSLFGQELKIQGHLIDENKRDLVAATIRCYSNDTLLVIGGVTNSKGEFELKLPRTEQKYKLLISYLGYKETTLVLNPTKETLIRLGEITMDKKVVQIQEVTVLAQNRINTEDKIMAFPTREQLRHSYDGYSAL
;
A
#
# COMPACT_ATOMS: atom_id res chain seq x y z
N MET A 1 27.19 -30.50 -47.16
CA MET A 1 25.80 -30.84 -46.75
C MET A 1 25.67 -31.39 -45.32
N LYS A 2 26.62 -32.17 -44.80
CA LYS A 2 26.55 -32.74 -43.43
C LYS A 2 26.55 -31.69 -42.31
N TYR A 3 27.25 -30.60 -42.47
CA TYR A 3 27.34 -29.52 -41.43
C TYR A 3 26.12 -28.56 -41.44
N ALA A 4 25.40 -28.45 -42.57
CA ALA A 4 24.21 -27.63 -42.66
C ALA A 4 23.04 -28.21 -41.85
N ILE A 5 22.93 -29.53 -41.79
CA ILE A 5 21.91 -30.23 -41.00
C ILE A 5 22.20 -30.09 -39.49
N LEU A 6 23.48 -30.15 -39.11
CA LEU A 6 23.90 -30.01 -37.72
C LEU A 6 23.65 -28.58 -37.22
N LEU A 7 23.86 -27.56 -38.05
CA LEU A 7 23.60 -26.17 -37.75
C LEU A 7 22.10 -25.88 -37.63
N PHE A 8 21.27 -26.56 -38.45
CA PHE A 8 19.81 -26.42 -38.40
C PHE A 8 19.21 -27.06 -37.11
N VAL A 9 19.77 -28.18 -36.65
CA VAL A 9 19.35 -28.83 -35.40
C VAL A 9 19.73 -27.99 -34.18
N LEU A 10 20.88 -27.30 -34.19
CA LEU A 10 21.32 -26.40 -33.11
C LEU A 10 20.43 -25.17 -33.02
N LEU A 11 19.91 -24.63 -34.13
CA LEU A 11 19.01 -23.48 -34.15
C LEU A 11 17.58 -23.84 -33.63
N PHE A 12 17.17 -25.11 -33.70
CA PHE A 12 15.86 -25.53 -33.22
C PHE A 12 15.79 -25.81 -31.72
N TRP A 13 16.92 -25.96 -31.02
CA TRP A 13 16.97 -26.22 -29.58
C TRP A 13 17.01 -24.94 -28.73
N GLY A 14 17.02 -23.75 -29.36
CA GLY A 14 17.19 -22.46 -28.68
C GLY A 14 15.91 -21.80 -28.19
N THR A 15 14.71 -22.36 -28.37
CA THR A 15 13.45 -21.58 -28.21
C THR A 15 12.55 -21.95 -27.02
N SER A 16 13.07 -22.56 -25.97
CA SER A 16 12.20 -22.98 -24.83
C SER A 16 12.53 -22.30 -23.49
N LEU A 17 13.01 -21.07 -23.51
CA LEU A 17 13.21 -20.28 -22.29
C LEU A 17 12.07 -19.25 -22.08
N PHE A 18 10.83 -19.64 -22.34
CA PHE A 18 9.69 -18.90 -21.79
C PHE A 18 9.57 -19.27 -20.31
N GLY A 19 10.06 -18.40 -19.44
CA GLY A 19 9.81 -18.50 -18.02
C GLY A 19 8.29 -18.62 -17.78
N GLN A 20 7.87 -19.69 -17.10
CA GLN A 20 6.45 -19.91 -16.82
C GLN A 20 5.97 -18.80 -15.91
N GLU A 21 4.95 -18.02 -16.33
CA GLU A 21 4.31 -17.01 -15.54
C GLU A 21 3.29 -17.64 -14.59
N LEU A 22 3.26 -17.15 -13.35
CA LEU A 22 2.21 -17.42 -12.38
C LEU A 22 1.25 -16.23 -12.40
N LYS A 23 -0.03 -16.50 -12.66
CA LYS A 23 -1.10 -15.50 -12.56
C LYS A 23 -1.80 -15.64 -11.22
N ILE A 24 -2.04 -14.51 -10.56
CA ILE A 24 -2.81 -14.44 -9.32
C ILE A 24 -4.00 -13.53 -9.58
N GLN A 25 -5.19 -14.04 -9.34
CA GLN A 25 -6.45 -13.32 -9.52
C GLN A 25 -7.22 -13.29 -8.21
N GLY A 26 -7.90 -12.18 -7.94
CA GLY A 26 -8.77 -12.02 -6.78
C GLY A 26 -9.78 -10.89 -6.96
N HIS A 27 -10.73 -10.82 -6.05
CA HIS A 27 -11.79 -9.83 -6.03
C HIS A 27 -11.87 -9.24 -4.62
N LEU A 28 -11.70 -7.93 -4.49
CA LEU A 28 -11.73 -7.22 -3.20
C LEU A 28 -13.10 -6.60 -2.97
N ILE A 29 -13.66 -6.91 -1.81
CA ILE A 29 -14.96 -6.40 -1.37
C ILE A 29 -14.87 -5.87 0.07
N ASP A 30 -15.83 -5.03 0.45
CA ASP A 30 -16.03 -4.63 1.84
C ASP A 30 -16.97 -5.59 2.58
N GLU A 31 -17.18 -5.33 3.88
CA GLU A 31 -18.12 -6.08 4.73
C GLU A 31 -19.58 -6.05 4.20
N ASN A 32 -19.95 -5.06 3.40
CA ASN A 32 -21.26 -4.90 2.79
C ASN A 32 -21.32 -5.43 1.34
N LYS A 33 -20.33 -6.26 0.93
CA LYS A 33 -20.22 -6.83 -0.42
C LYS A 33 -20.09 -5.78 -1.54
N ARG A 34 -19.54 -4.59 -1.24
CA ARG A 34 -19.28 -3.55 -2.24
C ARG A 34 -17.85 -3.70 -2.76
N ASP A 35 -17.68 -3.55 -4.06
CA ASP A 35 -16.40 -3.64 -4.74
C ASP A 35 -15.45 -2.53 -4.28
N LEU A 36 -14.20 -2.89 -3.96
CA LEU A 36 -13.16 -1.94 -3.59
C LEU A 36 -12.33 -1.59 -4.83
N VAL A 37 -12.65 -0.45 -5.43
CA VAL A 37 -12.03 0.06 -6.67
C VAL A 37 -10.75 0.81 -6.34
N ALA A 38 -9.70 0.60 -7.15
CA ALA A 38 -8.38 1.21 -6.98
C ALA A 38 -7.67 0.87 -5.64
N ALA A 39 -8.03 -0.27 -5.03
CA ALA A 39 -7.27 -0.81 -3.91
C ALA A 39 -5.88 -1.26 -4.39
N THR A 40 -4.85 -1.01 -3.60
CA THR A 40 -3.46 -1.31 -3.95
C THR A 40 -3.07 -2.71 -3.49
N ILE A 41 -2.50 -3.50 -4.40
CA ILE A 41 -1.95 -4.81 -4.11
C ILE A 41 -0.44 -4.77 -4.35
N ARG A 42 0.35 -5.19 -3.37
CA ARG A 42 1.81 -5.32 -3.46
C ARG A 42 2.20 -6.76 -3.22
N CYS A 43 2.99 -7.33 -4.11
CA CYS A 43 3.50 -8.69 -3.99
C CYS A 43 4.99 -8.67 -3.68
N TYR A 44 5.36 -9.32 -2.60
CA TYR A 44 6.73 -9.44 -2.13
C TYR A 44 7.21 -10.88 -2.25
N SER A 45 8.49 -11.05 -2.59
CA SER A 45 9.20 -12.32 -2.50
C SER A 45 10.05 -12.32 -1.25
N ASN A 46 10.06 -13.42 -0.49
CA ASN A 46 10.82 -13.57 0.75
C ASN A 46 10.63 -12.41 1.75
N ASP A 47 9.38 -11.91 1.86
CA ASP A 47 8.96 -10.84 2.78
C ASP A 47 9.56 -9.44 2.55
N THR A 48 10.56 -9.27 1.72
CA THR A 48 11.32 -8.01 1.60
C THR A 48 11.38 -7.45 0.19
N LEU A 49 11.51 -8.29 -0.83
CA LEU A 49 11.67 -7.84 -2.21
C LEU A 49 10.32 -7.63 -2.89
N LEU A 50 9.97 -6.39 -3.19
CA LEU A 50 8.80 -6.08 -4.02
C LEU A 50 9.01 -6.61 -5.43
N VAL A 51 8.18 -7.57 -5.85
CA VAL A 51 8.24 -8.19 -7.17
C VAL A 51 7.35 -7.46 -8.16
N ILE A 52 6.10 -7.18 -7.76
CA ILE A 52 5.11 -6.50 -8.58
C ILE A 52 4.06 -5.82 -7.72
N GLY A 53 3.44 -4.77 -8.25
CA GLY A 53 2.27 -4.13 -7.68
C GLY A 53 1.16 -4.00 -8.72
N GLY A 54 -0.05 -3.83 -8.24
CA GLY A 54 -1.23 -3.62 -9.06
C GLY A 54 -2.32 -2.91 -8.26
N VAL A 55 -3.41 -2.60 -8.96
CA VAL A 55 -4.62 -2.02 -8.36
C VAL A 55 -5.86 -2.77 -8.85
N THR A 56 -6.92 -2.73 -8.06
CA THR A 56 -8.20 -3.30 -8.48
C THR A 56 -8.88 -2.43 -9.55
N ASN A 57 -9.58 -3.09 -10.47
CA ASN A 57 -10.37 -2.46 -11.51
C ASN A 57 -11.71 -1.91 -10.96
N SER A 58 -12.60 -1.43 -11.86
CA SER A 58 -13.94 -0.90 -11.52
C SER A 58 -14.89 -1.91 -10.89
N LYS A 59 -14.55 -3.21 -10.92
CA LYS A 59 -15.31 -4.31 -10.31
C LYS A 59 -14.59 -4.88 -9.08
N GLY A 60 -13.59 -4.19 -8.53
CA GLY A 60 -12.81 -4.70 -7.42
C GLY A 60 -11.90 -5.91 -7.75
N GLU A 61 -11.75 -6.28 -9.03
CA GLU A 61 -10.94 -7.42 -9.44
C GLU A 61 -9.49 -6.99 -9.71
N PHE A 62 -8.56 -7.89 -9.47
CA PHE A 62 -7.15 -7.69 -9.83
C PHE A 62 -6.53 -8.95 -10.45
N GLU A 63 -5.53 -8.73 -11.28
CA GLU A 63 -4.67 -9.76 -11.84
C GLU A 63 -3.21 -9.33 -11.71
N LEU A 64 -2.38 -10.19 -11.14
CA LEU A 64 -0.92 -10.04 -11.09
C LEU A 64 -0.26 -11.16 -11.86
N LYS A 65 0.79 -10.82 -12.62
CA LYS A 65 1.62 -11.78 -13.36
C LYS A 65 3.01 -11.77 -12.76
N LEU A 66 3.44 -12.90 -12.23
CA LEU A 66 4.69 -13.08 -11.52
C LEU A 66 5.56 -14.11 -12.21
N PRO A 67 6.89 -14.01 -12.12
CA PRO A 67 7.74 -15.12 -12.49
C PRO A 67 7.42 -16.30 -11.56
N ARG A 68 7.27 -17.49 -12.14
CA ARG A 68 7.06 -18.69 -11.36
C ARG A 68 8.36 -19.12 -10.72
N THR A 69 8.42 -19.06 -9.40
CA THR A 69 9.58 -19.50 -8.60
C THR A 69 9.13 -20.45 -7.51
N GLU A 70 10.07 -21.20 -6.94
CA GLU A 70 9.82 -22.05 -5.77
C GLU A 70 9.81 -21.26 -4.45
N GLN A 71 9.69 -19.94 -4.52
CA GLN A 71 9.68 -19.04 -3.36
C GLN A 71 8.26 -18.77 -2.90
N LYS A 72 8.13 -18.39 -1.62
CA LYS A 72 6.88 -17.88 -1.07
C LYS A 72 6.65 -16.45 -1.53
N TYR A 73 5.41 -16.14 -1.85
CA TYR A 73 4.96 -14.79 -2.11
C TYR A 73 4.08 -14.29 -0.99
N LYS A 74 4.22 -13.01 -0.67
CA LYS A 74 3.40 -12.29 0.31
C LYS A 74 2.67 -11.17 -0.41
N LEU A 75 1.36 -11.24 -0.43
CA LEU A 75 0.49 -10.20 -0.94
C LEU A 75 0.12 -9.28 0.22
N LEU A 76 0.39 -8.00 0.08
CA LEU A 76 -0.07 -6.95 0.97
C LEU A 76 -1.11 -6.11 0.25
N ILE A 77 -2.33 -6.10 0.76
CA ILE A 77 -3.48 -5.42 0.19
C ILE A 77 -3.81 -4.24 1.09
N SER A 78 -3.87 -3.05 0.50
CA SER A 78 -4.17 -1.82 1.22
C SER A 78 -5.22 -0.98 0.49
N TYR A 79 -6.15 -0.41 1.26
CA TYR A 79 -7.16 0.52 0.78
C TYR A 79 -7.42 1.60 1.82
N LEU A 80 -7.70 2.82 1.35
CA LEU A 80 -7.90 3.96 2.25
C LEU A 80 -9.12 3.74 3.16
N GLY A 81 -8.92 3.85 4.47
CA GLY A 81 -9.97 3.65 5.48
C GLY A 81 -10.22 2.19 5.87
N TYR A 82 -9.41 1.24 5.36
CA TYR A 82 -9.48 -0.18 5.68
C TYR A 82 -8.21 -0.68 6.34
N LYS A 83 -8.31 -1.80 7.07
CA LYS A 83 -7.15 -2.49 7.62
C LYS A 83 -6.39 -3.18 6.51
N GLU A 84 -5.05 -3.15 6.57
CA GLU A 84 -4.23 -3.89 5.63
C GLU A 84 -4.45 -5.39 5.79
N THR A 85 -4.60 -6.08 4.66
CA THR A 85 -4.76 -7.54 4.61
C THR A 85 -3.51 -8.16 4.01
N THR A 86 -2.97 -9.17 4.69
CA THR A 86 -1.79 -9.91 4.24
C THR A 86 -2.17 -11.35 3.91
N LEU A 87 -1.80 -11.82 2.72
CA LEU A 87 -1.98 -13.20 2.27
C LEU A 87 -0.62 -13.80 1.93
N VAL A 88 -0.35 -14.99 2.42
CA VAL A 88 0.88 -15.73 2.11
C VAL A 88 0.55 -16.84 1.11
N LEU A 89 1.24 -16.84 -0.02
CA LEU A 89 1.12 -17.84 -1.08
C LEU A 89 2.32 -18.77 -1.02
N ASN A 90 2.07 -20.04 -0.84
CA ASN A 90 3.11 -21.07 -0.88
C ASN A 90 3.52 -21.37 -2.32
N PRO A 91 4.74 -21.86 -2.55
CA PRO A 91 5.17 -22.33 -3.86
C PRO A 91 4.20 -23.33 -4.46
N THR A 92 3.85 -23.13 -5.71
CA THR A 92 2.93 -24.01 -6.43
C THR A 92 3.42 -24.33 -7.83
N LYS A 93 3.02 -25.49 -8.35
CA LYS A 93 3.24 -25.85 -9.75
C LYS A 93 2.16 -25.31 -10.68
N GLU A 94 1.10 -24.72 -10.12
CA GLU A 94 0.02 -24.13 -10.89
C GLU A 94 0.49 -22.84 -11.58
N THR A 95 -0.12 -22.55 -12.72
CA THR A 95 0.10 -21.30 -13.48
C THR A 95 -0.92 -20.22 -13.14
N LEU A 96 -1.98 -20.59 -12.41
CA LEU A 96 -3.06 -19.69 -12.02
C LEU A 96 -3.50 -19.99 -10.60
N ILE A 97 -3.44 -18.96 -9.73
CA ILE A 97 -4.01 -18.99 -8.38
C ILE A 97 -5.23 -18.07 -8.38
N ARG A 98 -6.39 -18.61 -8.04
CA ARG A 98 -7.61 -17.82 -7.81
C ARG A 98 -7.85 -17.70 -6.31
N LEU A 99 -7.79 -16.48 -5.80
CA LEU A 99 -7.98 -16.18 -4.37
C LEU A 99 -9.46 -16.03 -4.01
N GLY A 100 -10.33 -15.91 -5.02
CA GLY A 100 -11.77 -15.65 -4.79
C GLY A 100 -12.03 -14.24 -4.24
N GLU A 101 -13.12 -14.14 -3.44
CA GLU A 101 -13.48 -12.92 -2.76
C GLU A 101 -12.62 -12.72 -1.50
N ILE A 102 -12.02 -11.54 -1.37
CA ILE A 102 -11.23 -11.13 -0.23
C ILE A 102 -11.95 -9.96 0.42
N THR A 103 -12.46 -10.15 1.64
CA THR A 103 -13.14 -9.11 2.38
C THR A 103 -12.14 -8.28 3.18
N MET A 104 -12.23 -6.96 3.09
CA MET A 104 -11.44 -6.03 3.88
C MET A 104 -12.30 -5.37 4.98
N ASP A 105 -11.78 -5.37 6.21
CA ASP A 105 -12.41 -4.72 7.37
C ASP A 105 -12.12 -3.23 7.36
N LYS A 106 -13.11 -2.42 7.73
CA LYS A 106 -12.89 -0.98 7.94
C LYS A 106 -11.97 -0.73 9.14
N LYS A 107 -11.10 0.25 8.98
CA LYS A 107 -10.27 0.74 10.07
C LYS A 107 -11.11 1.67 10.94
N VAL A 108 -11.48 1.22 12.14
CA VAL A 108 -12.13 2.09 13.13
C VAL A 108 -11.08 3.06 13.67
N VAL A 109 -11.12 4.30 13.25
CA VAL A 109 -10.33 5.37 13.85
C VAL A 109 -11.13 5.88 15.04
N GLN A 110 -10.76 5.50 16.26
CA GLN A 110 -11.20 6.20 17.46
C GLN A 110 -10.53 7.58 17.43
N ILE A 111 -11.28 8.60 17.05
CA ILE A 111 -10.88 9.99 17.26
C ILE A 111 -11.03 10.21 18.76
N GLN A 112 -9.93 10.09 19.51
CA GLN A 112 -9.88 10.65 20.85
C GLN A 112 -10.01 12.18 20.66
N GLU A 113 -11.07 12.73 21.23
CA GLU A 113 -11.26 14.17 21.31
C GLU A 113 -10.06 14.73 22.09
N VAL A 114 -9.10 15.29 21.35
CA VAL A 114 -8.00 16.01 21.95
C VAL A 114 -8.59 17.32 22.46
N THR A 115 -9.00 17.34 23.71
CA THR A 115 -9.28 18.59 24.40
C THR A 115 -7.98 19.37 24.45
N VAL A 116 -7.77 20.25 23.50
CA VAL A 116 -6.67 21.22 23.52
C VAL A 116 -6.99 22.22 24.63
N LEU A 117 -6.58 21.90 25.85
CA LEU A 117 -6.43 22.93 26.87
C LEU A 117 -5.36 23.87 26.34
N ALA A 118 -5.77 25.04 25.88
CA ALA A 118 -4.89 26.10 25.49
C ALA A 118 -4.11 26.55 26.76
N GLN A 119 -3.00 25.85 27.05
CA GLN A 119 -2.02 26.34 27.98
C GLN A 119 -1.27 27.47 27.30
N ASN A 120 -1.51 28.68 27.74
CA ASN A 120 -0.81 29.90 27.30
C ASN A 120 0.70 29.93 27.67
N ARG A 121 1.32 28.78 27.89
CA ARG A 121 2.75 28.66 28.21
C ARG A 121 3.42 27.59 27.38
N ILE A 122 4.24 28.01 26.47
CA ILE A 122 5.24 27.15 25.82
C ILE A 122 6.50 27.22 26.68
N ASN A 123 6.72 26.20 27.50
CA ASN A 123 8.02 26.04 28.19
C ASN A 123 9.00 25.43 27.20
N THR A 124 9.84 26.25 26.60
CA THR A 124 11.09 25.82 26.01
C THR A 124 12.17 26.10 27.05
N GLU A 125 13.07 25.18 27.31
CA GLU A 125 14.03 25.20 28.42
C GLU A 125 14.88 26.46 28.54
N ASP A 126 14.89 27.36 27.55
CA ASP A 126 15.70 28.61 27.57
C ASP A 126 14.96 29.90 27.24
N LYS A 127 13.64 29.91 26.98
CA LYS A 127 12.92 31.16 26.76
C LYS A 127 11.42 31.02 27.03
N ILE A 128 10.95 31.70 28.06
CA ILE A 128 9.51 31.91 28.33
C ILE A 128 9.02 32.99 27.38
N MET A 129 8.34 32.64 26.30
CA MET A 129 7.60 33.61 25.50
C MET A 129 6.16 33.65 26.01
N ALA A 130 5.81 34.67 26.72
CA ALA A 130 4.43 34.98 27.08
C ALA A 130 3.83 35.85 25.98
N PHE A 131 2.80 35.36 25.31
CA PHE A 131 2.02 36.18 24.38
C PHE A 131 1.00 36.97 25.19
N PRO A 132 0.93 38.32 25.02
CA PRO A 132 -0.02 39.15 25.74
C PRO A 132 -1.46 38.78 25.33
N THR A 133 -2.34 38.71 26.33
CA THR A 133 -3.78 38.50 26.09
C THR A 133 -4.39 39.76 25.45
N ARG A 134 -5.57 39.60 24.80
CA ARG A 134 -6.27 40.75 24.19
C ARG A 134 -6.56 41.91 25.16
N GLU A 135 -6.70 41.64 26.43
CA GLU A 135 -6.90 42.67 27.48
C GLU A 135 -5.62 43.45 27.74
N GLN A 136 -4.46 42.79 27.74
CA GLN A 136 -3.16 43.47 27.92
C GLN A 136 -2.82 44.38 26.73
N LEU A 137 -3.25 44.00 25.51
CA LEU A 137 -3.08 44.83 24.31
C LEU A 137 -3.98 46.09 24.34
N ARG A 138 -5.16 46.02 24.98
CA ARG A 138 -6.03 47.19 25.11
C ARG A 138 -5.42 48.30 25.98
N HIS A 139 -4.79 47.95 27.10
CA HIS A 139 -4.17 48.92 28.01
C HIS A 139 -2.88 49.57 27.46
N SER A 140 -2.24 48.95 26.47
CA SER A 140 -1.05 49.57 25.85
C SER A 140 -1.41 50.65 24.81
N TYR A 141 -2.66 50.67 24.30
CA TYR A 141 -3.11 51.69 23.34
C TYR A 141 -3.56 53.00 24.00
N ASP A 142 -3.99 52.95 25.27
CA ASP A 142 -4.48 54.15 25.98
C ASP A 142 -3.34 55.06 26.51
N GLY A 143 -2.08 54.60 26.42
CA GLY A 143 -0.91 55.36 26.88
C GLY A 143 -0.38 56.39 25.89
N TYR A 144 -0.80 56.37 24.62
CA TYR A 144 -0.32 57.30 23.59
C TYR A 144 -1.25 58.47 23.26
N SER A 145 -2.37 58.60 23.95
CA SER A 145 -3.33 59.69 23.71
C SER A 145 -3.23 60.86 24.69
N ALA A 146 -2.12 60.97 25.46
CA ALA A 146 -1.89 62.07 26.42
C ALA A 146 -0.52 62.75 26.17
N LEU A 147 -0.34 63.30 24.96
CA LEU A 147 0.64 64.39 24.69
C LEU A 147 0.08 65.30 23.63
#